data_aeb3b8ae4642c64b060de60b9d0a3380
#
_entry.id   aeb3b8ae4642c64b060de60b9d0a3380
#
_cell.length_a   1.000
_cell.length_b   1.000
_cell.length_c   1.000
_cell.angle_alpha   90.00
_cell.angle_beta   90.00
_cell.angle_gamma   90.00
#
_symmetry.space_group_name_H-M   'P 1'
#
loop_
_entity.id
_entity.type
_entity.pdbx_description
1 polymer ?
#
loop_
_entity_poly.entity_id
_entity_poly.type
_entity_poly.pdbx_seq_one_letter_code
_entity_poly.pdbx_strand_id
1 'polypeptide(L)'
;MSENLRRFPRKEIQIEVELRFLEDQARTVITRDMSEGGLFMRMSDTEHYPMGEMVSLRFKNPLDDFTDTEKDGVIVRRTDVGIAVAFVEMGDF
;
A
#
# COMPACT_ATOMS: atom_id res chain seq x y z
N MET A 1 8.05 -25.47 7.13
CA MET A 1 6.76 -24.84 7.15
C MET A 1 6.57 -23.91 6.02
N SER A 2 5.42 -23.95 5.52
CA SER A 2 5.13 -23.20 4.31
C SER A 2 4.95 -21.73 4.56
N GLU A 3 4.84 -21.30 5.78
CA GLU A 3 4.64 -19.88 6.03
C GLU A 3 5.81 -19.05 5.53
N ASN A 4 6.93 -19.69 5.26
CA ASN A 4 8.09 -18.97 4.79
C ASN A 4 8.02 -18.62 3.31
N LEU A 5 6.96 -18.99 2.65
CA LEU A 5 6.76 -18.58 1.27
C LEU A 5 6.58 -17.08 1.16
N ARG A 6 6.20 -16.44 2.23
CA ARG A 6 6.01 -15.01 2.23
C ARG A 6 7.34 -14.34 2.54
N ARG A 7 7.80 -13.54 1.59
CA ARG A 7 9.09 -12.90 1.72
C ARG A 7 9.09 -11.84 2.81
N PHE A 8 8.00 -11.12 2.94
CA PHE A 8 7.90 -10.04 3.92
C PHE A 8 6.73 -10.36 4.84
N PRO A 9 7.00 -10.59 6.12
CA PRO A 9 5.91 -10.85 7.06
C PRO A 9 4.95 -9.67 7.11
N ARG A 10 3.66 -9.98 7.15
CA ARG A 10 2.65 -8.95 7.22
C ARG A 10 2.24 -8.77 8.67
N LYS A 11 2.06 -7.52 9.05
CA LYS A 11 1.59 -7.17 10.38
C LYS A 11 0.30 -6.39 10.26
N GLU A 12 -0.62 -6.65 11.15
CA GLU A 12 -1.85 -5.88 11.22
C GLU A 12 -1.51 -4.52 11.80
N ILE A 13 -1.52 -3.53 10.93
CA ILE A 13 -1.13 -2.18 11.29
C ILE A 13 -2.16 -1.25 10.68
N GLN A 14 -2.73 -0.39 11.50
CA GLN A 14 -3.72 0.58 11.05
C GLN A 14 -3.12 1.96 11.16
N ILE A 15 -2.75 2.52 10.03
CA ILE A 15 -2.25 3.89 9.96
C ILE A 15 -2.93 4.61 8.82
N GLU A 16 -2.86 5.92 8.87
CA GLU A 16 -3.37 6.76 7.80
C GLU A 16 -2.34 6.86 6.71
N VAL A 17 -2.80 6.69 5.48
CA VAL A 17 -1.97 6.80 4.28
C VAL A 17 -2.63 7.79 3.35
N GLU A 18 -1.85 8.72 2.83
CA GLU A 18 -2.29 9.58 1.74
C GLU A 18 -2.11 8.82 0.44
N LEU A 19 -3.22 8.57 -0.22
CA LEU A 19 -3.25 7.83 -1.47
C LEU A 19 -3.56 8.79 -2.61
N ARG A 20 -2.71 8.79 -3.62
CA ARG A 20 -2.93 9.58 -4.83
C ARG A 20 -2.89 8.65 -6.02
N PHE A 21 -3.93 8.72 -6.83
CA PHE A 21 -4.06 7.93 -8.05
C PHE A 21 -4.17 8.89 -9.21
N LEU A 22 -3.22 8.77 -10.14
CA LEU A 22 -3.13 9.67 -11.29
C LEU A 22 -2.99 11.11 -10.81
N GLU A 23 -3.79 12.01 -11.36
CA GLU A 23 -3.75 13.41 -10.97
C GLU A 23 -4.87 13.79 -10.02
N ASP A 24 -5.52 12.78 -9.46
CA ASP A 24 -6.58 13.04 -8.50
C ASP A 24 -6.00 13.63 -7.24
N GLN A 25 -6.88 14.26 -6.47
CA GLN A 25 -6.49 14.73 -5.16
C GLN A 25 -6.14 13.55 -4.28
N ALA A 26 -5.15 13.76 -3.42
CA ALA A 26 -4.81 12.76 -2.43
C ALA A 26 -5.98 12.58 -1.47
N ARG A 27 -6.19 11.34 -1.06
CA ARG A 27 -7.21 11.03 -0.06
C ARG A 27 -6.55 10.23 1.04
N THR A 28 -7.13 10.31 2.23
CA THR A 28 -6.63 9.58 3.37
C THR A 28 -7.39 8.28 3.50
N VAL A 29 -6.66 7.18 3.56
CA VAL A 29 -7.24 5.85 3.76
C VAL A 29 -6.49 5.19 4.91
N ILE A 30 -7.10 4.12 5.44
CA ILE A 30 -6.55 3.42 6.59
C ILE A 30 -6.07 2.06 6.13
N THR A 31 -4.86 1.70 6.54
CA THR A 31 -4.34 0.38 6.23
C THR A 31 -5.00 -0.67 7.12
N ARG A 32 -5.04 -1.90 6.61
CA ARG A 32 -5.41 -3.07 7.40
C ARG A 32 -4.16 -3.82 7.84
N ASP A 33 -3.21 -3.96 6.94
CA ASP A 33 -1.94 -4.62 7.25
C ASP A 33 -0.87 -4.03 6.36
N MET A 34 0.37 -4.28 6.74
CA MET A 34 1.52 -3.71 6.07
C MET A 34 2.71 -4.62 6.23
N SER A 35 3.59 -4.61 5.24
CA SER A 35 4.88 -5.25 5.29
C SER A 35 5.87 -4.36 4.58
N GLU A 36 7.13 -4.78 4.55
CA GLU A 36 8.13 -4.00 3.83
C GLU A 36 7.89 -4.01 2.31
N GLY A 37 7.13 -4.98 1.84
CA GLY A 37 6.87 -5.09 0.40
C GLY A 37 5.58 -4.47 -0.07
N GLY A 38 4.70 -4.05 0.83
CA GLY A 38 3.44 -3.47 0.42
C GLY A 38 2.47 -3.32 1.57
N LEU A 39 1.24 -2.95 1.22
CA LEU A 39 0.21 -2.77 2.23
C LEU A 39 -1.16 -3.03 1.63
N PHE A 40 -2.13 -3.23 2.50
CA PHE A 40 -3.53 -3.35 2.13
C PHE A 40 -4.29 -2.18 2.76
N MET A 41 -5.01 -1.44 1.93
CA MET A 41 -5.77 -0.27 2.37
C MET A 41 -7.25 -0.57 2.29
N ARG A 42 -7.98 -0.15 3.31
CA ARG A 42 -9.43 -0.35 3.37
C ARG A 42 -10.15 0.75 2.64
N MET A 43 -11.07 0.37 1.77
CA MET A 43 -11.92 1.33 1.07
C MET A 43 -13.10 0.59 0.50
N SER A 44 -14.16 1.34 0.17
CA SER A 44 -15.36 0.73 -0.39
C SER A 44 -15.51 0.99 -1.89
N ASP A 45 -14.80 1.98 -2.43
CA ASP A 45 -14.94 2.35 -3.83
C ASP A 45 -13.78 1.82 -4.66
N THR A 46 -13.51 0.53 -4.49
CA THR A 46 -12.32 -0.07 -5.09
C THR A 46 -12.39 -0.12 -6.61
N GLU A 47 -13.57 0.04 -7.18
CA GLU A 47 -13.69 0.04 -8.63
C GLU A 47 -12.95 1.20 -9.28
N HIS A 48 -12.61 2.23 -8.52
CA HIS A 48 -11.85 3.34 -9.06
C HIS A 48 -10.36 3.04 -9.16
N TYR A 49 -9.92 1.88 -8.71
CA TYR A 49 -8.50 1.56 -8.59
C TYR A 49 -8.21 0.26 -9.31
N PRO A 50 -8.03 0.31 -10.64
CA PRO A 50 -7.83 -0.93 -11.41
C PRO A 50 -6.52 -1.60 -11.06
N MET A 51 -6.51 -2.92 -11.13
CA MET A 51 -5.30 -3.68 -10.91
C MET A 51 -4.27 -3.34 -11.98
N GLY A 52 -3.02 -3.31 -11.56
CA GLY A 52 -1.93 -2.99 -12.47
C GLY A 52 -1.58 -1.52 -12.56
N GLU A 53 -2.39 -0.66 -11.98
CA GLU A 53 -2.14 0.78 -12.04
C GLU A 53 -1.23 1.21 -10.90
N MET A 54 -0.52 2.30 -11.15
CA MET A 54 0.41 2.87 -10.18
C MET A 54 -0.31 3.87 -9.31
N VAL A 55 0.08 3.90 -8.04
CA VAL A 55 -0.40 4.89 -7.08
C VAL A 55 0.81 5.43 -6.34
N SER A 56 0.63 6.61 -5.77
CA SER A 56 1.62 7.22 -4.90
C SER A 56 1.09 7.22 -3.48
N LEU A 57 1.95 6.87 -2.55
CA LEU A 57 1.57 6.71 -1.15
C LEU A 57 2.49 7.55 -0.29
N ARG A 58 1.92 8.17 0.73
CA ARG A 58 2.69 8.93 1.71
C ARG A 58 2.15 8.61 3.09
N PHE A 59 3.04 8.23 4.00
CA PHE A 59 2.61 7.82 5.33
C PHE A 59 3.80 7.88 6.28
N LYS A 60 3.50 7.81 7.57
CA LYS A 60 4.54 7.65 8.57
C LYS A 60 4.73 6.17 8.77
N ASN A 61 5.93 5.71 8.48
CA ASN A 61 6.20 4.28 8.32
C ASN A 61 6.42 3.63 9.67
N PRO A 62 5.47 2.83 10.16
CA PRO A 62 5.62 2.19 11.48
C PRO A 62 6.70 1.12 11.50
N LEU A 63 7.12 0.65 10.34
CA LEU A 63 8.19 -0.33 10.26
C LEU A 63 9.55 0.33 10.28
N ASP A 64 9.60 1.65 10.23
CA ASP A 64 10.86 2.40 10.20
C ASP A 64 10.72 3.61 11.12
N ASP A 65 10.29 3.34 12.35
CA ASP A 65 10.24 4.34 13.41
C ASP A 65 9.42 5.58 13.04
N PHE A 66 8.35 5.35 12.29
CA PHE A 66 7.39 6.39 11.90
C PHE A 66 8.04 7.52 11.12
N THR A 67 9.04 7.19 10.34
CA THR A 67 9.66 8.16 9.42
C THR A 67 8.69 8.51 8.30
N ASP A 68 8.70 9.77 7.89
CA ASP A 68 7.92 10.18 6.72
C ASP A 68 8.41 9.42 5.51
N THR A 69 7.50 8.75 4.84
CA THR A 69 7.85 7.84 3.75
C THR A 69 6.94 8.11 2.55
N GLU A 70 7.54 8.17 1.38
CA GLU A 70 6.81 8.23 0.12
C GLU A 70 7.19 7.02 -0.69
N LYS A 71 6.19 6.32 -1.21
CA LYS A 71 6.40 5.13 -2.02
C LYS A 71 5.49 5.19 -3.22
N ASP A 72 6.00 4.70 -4.33
CA ASP A 72 5.16 4.35 -5.47
C ASP A 72 4.82 2.88 -5.36
N GLY A 73 3.63 2.54 -5.81
CA GLY A 73 3.20 1.17 -5.75
C GLY A 73 2.31 0.80 -6.90
N VAL A 74 2.09 -0.49 -7.06
CA VAL A 74 1.23 -1.05 -8.08
C VAL A 74 0.10 -1.78 -7.38
N ILE A 75 -1.12 -1.55 -7.86
CA ILE A 75 -2.29 -2.25 -7.31
C ILE A 75 -2.24 -3.68 -7.82
N VAL A 76 -2.01 -4.62 -6.90
CA VAL A 76 -1.85 -6.03 -7.28
C VAL A 76 -3.06 -6.85 -6.93
N ARG A 77 -4.00 -6.32 -6.16
CA ARG A 77 -5.18 -7.04 -5.76
C ARG A 77 -6.27 -6.06 -5.39
N ARG A 78 -7.48 -6.42 -5.74
CA ARG A 78 -8.64 -5.57 -5.46
C ARG A 78 -9.77 -6.45 -4.97
N THR A 79 -10.35 -6.05 -3.86
CA THR A 79 -11.53 -6.72 -3.32
C THR A 79 -12.58 -5.66 -3.05
N ASP A 80 -13.76 -6.10 -2.56
CA ASP A 80 -14.80 -5.15 -2.25
C ASP A 80 -14.56 -4.44 -0.92
N VAL A 81 -13.51 -4.79 -0.20
CA VAL A 81 -13.20 -4.13 1.08
C VAL A 81 -11.89 -3.32 1.01
N GLY A 82 -11.15 -3.40 -0.07
CA GLY A 82 -9.93 -2.61 -0.18
C GLY A 82 -9.05 -3.05 -1.31
N ILE A 83 -7.87 -2.46 -1.37
CA ILE A 83 -6.88 -2.79 -2.39
C ILE A 83 -5.54 -3.11 -1.73
N ALA A 84 -4.81 -4.02 -2.35
CA ALA A 84 -3.46 -4.35 -1.96
C ALA A 84 -2.50 -3.70 -2.95
N VAL A 85 -1.46 -3.07 -2.42
CA VAL A 85 -0.48 -2.36 -3.21
C VAL A 85 0.89 -2.93 -2.89
N ALA A 86 1.63 -3.29 -3.94
CA ALA A 86 3.02 -3.72 -3.80
C ALA A 86 3.90 -2.51 -4.08
N PHE A 87 4.86 -2.27 -3.19
CA PHE A 87 5.77 -1.15 -3.37
C PHE A 87 6.69 -1.40 -4.55
N VAL A 88 6.96 -0.35 -5.31
CA VAL A 88 7.86 -0.41 -6.45
C VAL A 88 9.09 0.38 -6.10
N GLU A 89 10.24 -0.23 -6.25
CA GLU A 89 11.49 0.46 -6.02
C GLU A 89 12.03 0.94 -7.35
N MET A 90 12.20 2.23 -7.43
CA MET A 90 12.62 2.89 -8.65
C MET A 90 14.00 3.47 -8.43
N GLY A 91 14.76 3.58 -9.51
CA GLY A 91 15.98 4.33 -9.42
C GLY A 91 17.21 3.53 -9.04
N ASP A 92 17.09 2.24 -8.99
CA ASP A 92 18.21 1.38 -8.66
C ASP A 92 18.84 0.80 -9.91
N PHE A 93 18.89 1.53 -10.92
CA PHE A 93 19.36 0.99 -12.20
C PHE A 93 20.71 1.54 -12.57
#